data_0f7192edf776ac7734171d34e683d9fc
#
_entry.id   0f7192edf776ac7734171d34e683d9fc
#
_cell.length_a   1.000
_cell.length_b   1.000
_cell.length_c   1.000
_cell.angle_alpha   90.00
_cell.angle_beta   90.00
_cell.angle_gamma   90.00
#
_symmetry.space_group_name_H-M   'P 1'
#
loop_
_entity.id
_entity.type
_entity.pdbx_description
1 polymer ?
#
loop_
_entity_poly.entity_id
_entity_poly.type
_entity_poly.pdbx_seq_one_letter_code
_entity_poly.pdbx_strand_id
1 'polypeptide(L)'
;FHTSNKKIWDYVNQFADFNRYTNSPVANYNGEIYNLPFNMNTFNKLWGVVTPAEAQAKIEEQRSILGDKRPENLEEQAISLIGTDIYEKLIKGYTEKQWGHKATDLPAFI
;
A
#
# COMPACT_ATOMS: atom_id res chain seq x y z
N PHE A 1 6.45 0.12 18.71
CA PHE A 1 6.00 -1.28 18.82
C PHE A 1 4.56 -1.40 18.34
N HIS A 2 4.25 -2.46 17.62
CA HIS A 2 2.93 -2.71 17.04
C HIS A 2 2.54 -4.18 17.21
N THR A 3 1.36 -4.45 17.75
CA THR A 3 0.75 -5.78 17.82
C THR A 3 -0.77 -5.68 18.02
N SER A 4 -1.51 -6.61 17.44
CA SER A 4 -2.94 -6.84 17.73
C SER A 4 -3.15 -7.94 18.77
N ASN A 5 -2.09 -8.62 19.22
CA ASN A 5 -2.17 -9.71 20.16
C ASN A 5 -2.06 -9.20 21.60
N LYS A 6 -3.18 -9.34 22.37
CA LYS A 6 -3.24 -8.87 23.75
C LYS A 6 -2.17 -9.50 24.67
N LYS A 7 -1.86 -10.78 24.51
CA LYS A 7 -0.83 -11.46 25.33
C LYS A 7 0.55 -10.86 25.12
N ILE A 8 0.89 -10.53 23.88
CA ILE A 8 2.18 -9.88 23.54
C ILE A 8 2.18 -8.45 24.10
N TRP A 9 1.06 -7.72 23.97
CA TRP A 9 0.94 -6.40 24.55
C TRP A 9 1.14 -6.40 26.07
N ASP A 10 0.45 -7.28 26.79
CA ASP A 10 0.58 -7.43 28.24
C ASP A 10 2.00 -7.82 28.65
N TYR A 11 2.67 -8.66 27.86
CA TYR A 11 4.05 -9.07 28.12
C TYR A 11 5.03 -7.89 27.98
N VAL A 12 4.98 -7.13 26.89
CA VAL A 12 5.93 -6.02 26.67
C VAL A 12 5.73 -4.86 27.65
N ASN A 13 4.50 -4.63 28.13
CA ASN A 13 4.21 -3.61 29.14
C ASN A 13 4.81 -3.92 30.53
N GLN A 14 5.35 -5.13 30.75
CA GLN A 14 6.10 -5.43 31.96
C GLN A 14 7.52 -4.84 31.94
N PHE A 15 8.01 -4.42 30.78
CA PHE A 15 9.39 -3.95 30.59
C PHE A 15 9.48 -2.46 30.21
N ALA A 16 8.42 -1.89 29.68
CA ALA A 16 8.41 -0.51 29.22
C ALA A 16 7.00 0.11 29.20
N ASP A 17 6.92 1.40 29.50
CA ASP A 17 5.72 2.20 29.31
C ASP A 17 5.68 2.77 27.90
N PHE A 18 4.54 2.66 27.23
CA PHE A 18 4.32 3.18 25.89
C PHE A 18 3.51 4.48 25.92
N ASN A 19 3.93 5.47 25.16
CA ASN A 19 3.35 6.81 25.12
C ASN A 19 2.03 6.93 24.33
N ARG A 20 1.45 5.80 23.88
CA ARG A 20 0.23 5.74 23.06
C ARG A 20 0.33 6.53 21.75
N TYR A 21 1.53 6.64 21.20
CA TYR A 21 1.76 7.29 19.90
C TYR A 21 0.92 6.63 18.80
N THR A 22 0.15 7.43 18.08
CA THR A 22 -0.59 6.97 16.90
C THR A 22 0.29 7.16 15.67
N ASN A 23 0.72 6.05 15.06
CA ASN A 23 1.49 6.09 13.83
C ASN A 23 0.58 6.45 12.65
N SER A 24 0.92 7.52 11.93
CA SER A 24 0.22 7.99 10.73
C SER A 24 1.24 8.16 9.60
N PRO A 25 1.65 7.06 8.96
CA PRO A 25 2.63 7.11 7.88
C PRO A 25 2.06 7.82 6.65
N VAL A 26 2.95 8.45 5.91
CA VAL A 26 2.62 9.08 4.63
C VAL A 26 3.65 8.67 3.57
N ALA A 27 3.23 8.60 2.33
CA ALA A 27 4.10 8.45 1.18
C ALA A 27 4.35 9.83 0.54
N ASN A 28 5.59 10.10 0.18
CA ASN A 28 5.96 11.26 -0.64
C ASN A 28 6.36 10.76 -2.03
N TYR A 29 5.60 11.17 -3.03
CA TYR A 29 5.91 10.91 -4.44
C TYR A 29 6.07 12.23 -5.17
N ASN A 30 7.30 12.57 -5.54
CA ASN A 30 7.63 13.81 -6.26
C ASN A 30 7.05 15.09 -5.62
N GLY A 31 7.04 15.15 -4.28
CA GLY A 31 6.49 16.29 -3.52
C GLY A 31 4.99 16.18 -3.21
N GLU A 32 4.28 15.22 -3.77
CA GLU A 32 2.90 14.90 -3.41
C GLU A 32 2.85 13.97 -2.19
N ILE A 33 2.09 14.36 -1.17
CA ILE A 33 1.96 13.57 0.05
C ILE A 33 0.64 12.80 0.06
N TYR A 34 0.70 11.50 0.31
CA TYR A 34 -0.44 10.59 0.34
C TYR A 34 -0.53 9.89 1.70
N ASN A 35 -1.75 9.70 2.22
CA ASN A 35 -1.98 8.94 3.45
C ASN A 35 -1.74 7.44 3.24
N LEU A 36 -1.14 6.80 4.25
CA LEU A 36 -0.99 5.35 4.34
C LEU A 36 -1.54 4.83 5.67
N PRO A 37 -2.12 3.62 5.72
CA PRO A 37 -2.54 2.81 4.56
C PRO A 37 -3.52 3.57 3.66
N PHE A 38 -3.73 3.08 2.45
CA PHE A 38 -4.64 3.70 1.47
C PHE A 38 -6.03 3.87 2.06
N ASN A 39 -6.59 5.04 1.89
CA ASN A 39 -7.92 5.40 2.39
C ASN A 39 -8.58 6.40 1.43
N MET A 40 -9.79 6.86 1.73
CA MET A 40 -10.49 7.80 0.85
C MET A 40 -9.74 9.11 0.60
N ASN A 41 -8.92 9.59 1.56
CA ASN A 41 -8.07 10.77 1.32
C ASN A 41 -7.00 10.48 0.27
N THR A 42 -6.42 9.27 0.29
CA THR A 42 -5.48 8.82 -0.74
C THR A 42 -6.13 8.79 -2.12
N PHE A 43 -7.31 8.19 -2.23
CA PHE A 43 -8.03 8.05 -3.50
C PHE A 43 -8.57 9.38 -4.01
N ASN A 44 -9.07 10.24 -3.12
CA ASN A 44 -9.46 11.60 -3.49
C ASN A 44 -8.28 12.38 -4.08
N LYS A 45 -7.11 12.30 -3.43
CA LYS A 45 -5.91 12.99 -3.91
C LYS A 45 -5.39 12.43 -5.24
N LEU A 46 -5.47 11.11 -5.44
CA LEU A 46 -5.05 10.44 -6.69
C LEU A 46 -5.97 10.77 -7.86
N TRP A 47 -7.29 10.72 -7.63
CA TRP A 47 -8.29 10.67 -8.71
C TRP A 47 -9.44 11.68 -8.57
N GLY A 48 -9.49 12.45 -7.48
CA GLY A 48 -10.59 13.38 -7.22
C GLY A 48 -11.91 12.70 -6.83
N VAL A 49 -11.92 11.39 -6.58
CA VAL A 49 -13.11 10.63 -6.19
C VAL A 49 -13.54 10.98 -4.76
N VAL A 50 -14.85 10.97 -4.51
CA VAL A 50 -15.42 11.35 -3.20
C VAL A 50 -16.14 10.20 -2.50
N THR A 51 -16.49 9.14 -3.21
CA THR A 51 -17.17 7.97 -2.67
C THR A 51 -16.34 6.69 -2.81
N PRO A 52 -16.53 5.70 -1.90
CA PRO A 52 -15.88 4.40 -2.03
C PRO A 52 -16.21 3.69 -3.36
N ALA A 53 -17.43 3.84 -3.87
CA ALA A 53 -17.85 3.23 -5.13
C ALA A 53 -17.06 3.81 -6.33
N GLU A 54 -16.84 5.12 -6.37
CA GLU A 54 -16.01 5.75 -7.40
C GLU A 54 -14.55 5.30 -7.31
N ALA A 55 -14.00 5.20 -6.08
CA ALA A 55 -12.64 4.70 -5.87
C ALA A 55 -12.51 3.25 -6.34
N GLN A 56 -13.46 2.39 -6.00
CA GLN A 56 -13.47 1.01 -6.45
C GLN A 56 -13.57 0.89 -7.97
N ALA A 57 -14.42 1.69 -8.63
CA ALA A 57 -14.53 1.72 -10.08
C ALA A 57 -13.20 2.10 -10.75
N LYS A 58 -12.45 3.06 -10.18
CA LYS A 58 -11.11 3.43 -10.66
C LYS A 58 -10.09 2.29 -10.50
N ILE A 59 -10.12 1.60 -9.37
CA ILE A 59 -9.25 0.44 -9.15
C ILE A 59 -9.57 -0.66 -10.16
N GLU A 60 -10.83 -1.00 -10.36
CA GLU A 60 -11.25 -2.03 -11.31
C GLU A 60 -10.89 -1.67 -12.76
N GLU A 61 -11.09 -0.40 -13.17
CA GLU A 61 -10.66 0.10 -14.48
C GLU A 61 -9.17 -0.20 -14.72
N GLN A 62 -8.32 0.09 -13.76
CA GLN A 62 -6.87 -0.07 -13.89
C GLN A 62 -6.40 -1.52 -13.75
N ARG A 63 -7.06 -2.31 -12.91
CA ARG A 63 -6.78 -3.75 -12.78
C ARG A 63 -7.06 -4.51 -14.06
N SER A 64 -8.08 -4.10 -14.81
CA SER A 64 -8.47 -4.75 -16.07
C SER A 64 -7.41 -4.68 -17.17
N ILE A 65 -6.39 -3.82 -17.03
CA ILE A 65 -5.28 -3.69 -17.99
C ILE A 65 -4.51 -5.02 -18.18
N LEU A 66 -4.38 -5.82 -17.13
CA LEU A 66 -3.71 -7.13 -17.22
C LEU A 66 -4.63 -8.25 -17.72
N GLY A 67 -5.94 -8.02 -17.80
CA GLY A 67 -6.93 -9.02 -18.18
C GLY A 67 -6.86 -10.25 -17.26
N ASP A 68 -7.06 -11.44 -17.85
CA ASP A 68 -7.03 -12.72 -17.15
C ASP A 68 -5.62 -13.33 -17.03
N LYS A 69 -4.58 -12.58 -17.38
CA LYS A 69 -3.21 -13.05 -17.26
C LYS A 69 -2.85 -13.30 -15.80
N ARG A 70 -2.31 -14.49 -15.53
CA ARG A 70 -1.73 -14.78 -14.21
C ARG A 70 -0.46 -13.94 -14.02
N PRO A 71 -0.35 -13.16 -12.93
CA PRO A 71 0.84 -12.37 -12.67
C PRO A 71 2.09 -13.23 -12.52
N GLU A 72 3.18 -12.84 -13.17
CA GLU A 72 4.46 -13.54 -13.18
C GLU A 72 5.46 -12.92 -12.19
N ASN A 73 5.30 -11.63 -11.87
CA ASN A 73 6.20 -10.87 -11.00
C ASN A 73 5.41 -9.96 -10.07
N LEU A 74 6.11 -9.30 -9.14
CA LEU A 74 5.50 -8.45 -8.13
C LEU A 74 4.80 -7.23 -8.73
N GLU A 75 5.34 -6.63 -9.81
CA GLU A 75 4.70 -5.51 -10.50
C GLU A 75 3.31 -5.91 -11.03
N GLU A 76 3.25 -6.99 -11.80
CA GLU A 76 1.98 -7.49 -12.34
C GLU A 76 1.01 -7.90 -11.23
N GLN A 77 1.50 -8.52 -10.15
CA GLN A 77 0.68 -8.87 -8.99
C GLN A 77 0.10 -7.61 -8.33
N ALA A 78 0.91 -6.60 -8.08
CA ALA A 78 0.44 -5.35 -7.47
C ALA A 78 -0.58 -4.65 -8.36
N ILE A 79 -0.31 -4.50 -9.67
CA ILE A 79 -1.25 -3.88 -10.60
C ILE A 79 -2.57 -4.66 -10.66
N SER A 80 -2.53 -6.00 -10.65
CA SER A 80 -3.74 -6.84 -10.64
C SER A 80 -4.59 -6.67 -9.39
N LEU A 81 -4.02 -6.22 -8.26
CA LEU A 81 -4.72 -6.03 -7.00
C LEU A 81 -5.20 -4.60 -6.76
N ILE A 82 -4.38 -3.61 -7.10
CA ILE A 82 -4.59 -2.21 -6.70
C ILE A 82 -4.56 -1.21 -7.86
N GLY A 83 -4.27 -1.65 -9.07
CA GLY A 83 -4.18 -0.80 -10.25
C GLY A 83 -2.84 -0.09 -10.41
N THR A 84 -2.65 0.51 -11.57
CA THR A 84 -1.37 1.10 -12.00
C THR A 84 -0.97 2.33 -11.18
N ASP A 85 -1.90 3.27 -10.93
CA ASP A 85 -1.56 4.54 -10.27
C ASP A 85 -1.09 4.34 -8.83
N ILE A 86 -1.76 3.47 -8.07
CA ILE A 86 -1.37 3.16 -6.69
C ILE A 86 -0.02 2.43 -6.70
N TYR A 87 0.16 1.48 -7.62
CA TYR A 87 1.42 0.77 -7.76
C TYR A 87 2.58 1.75 -8.04
N GLU A 88 2.49 2.54 -9.10
CA GLU A 88 3.57 3.44 -9.53
C GLU A 88 3.92 4.50 -8.48
N LYS A 89 2.91 5.12 -7.85
CA LYS A 89 3.13 6.23 -6.92
C LYS A 89 3.47 5.78 -5.50
N LEU A 90 2.90 4.67 -5.02
CA LEU A 90 2.91 4.35 -3.60
C LEU A 90 3.60 3.01 -3.25
N ILE A 91 3.78 2.10 -4.21
CA ILE A 91 4.34 0.78 -3.96
C ILE A 91 5.71 0.60 -4.59
N LYS A 92 5.85 0.87 -5.87
CA LYS A 92 7.06 0.58 -6.65
C LYS A 92 8.33 1.12 -6.01
N GLY A 93 8.40 2.43 -5.78
CA GLY A 93 9.60 3.07 -5.26
C GLY A 93 10.00 2.57 -3.86
N TYR A 94 9.02 2.35 -2.99
CA TYR A 94 9.26 1.77 -1.66
C TYR A 94 9.77 0.33 -1.78
N THR A 95 9.11 -0.49 -2.59
CA THR A 95 9.45 -1.92 -2.76
C THR A 95 10.84 -2.08 -3.37
N GLU A 96 11.13 -1.38 -4.45
CA GLU A 96 12.44 -1.46 -5.11
C GLU A 96 13.59 -0.98 -4.19
N LYS A 97 13.34 0.08 -3.41
CA LYS A 97 14.29 0.53 -2.38
C LYS A 97 14.49 -0.50 -1.28
N GLN A 98 13.42 -1.12 -0.80
CA GLN A 98 13.45 -2.11 0.28
C GLN A 98 14.20 -3.38 -0.13
N TRP A 99 13.95 -3.87 -1.34
CA TRP A 99 14.50 -5.13 -1.84
C TRP A 99 15.83 -4.97 -2.59
N GLY A 100 16.17 -3.76 -3.05
CA GLY A 100 17.35 -3.51 -3.88
C GLY A 100 17.26 -4.11 -5.29
N HIS A 101 16.05 -4.49 -5.73
CA HIS A 101 15.74 -5.09 -7.02
C HIS A 101 14.53 -4.41 -7.64
N LYS A 102 14.40 -4.48 -8.97
CA LYS A 102 13.19 -4.03 -9.66
C LYS A 102 12.01 -4.92 -9.29
N ALA A 103 10.82 -4.35 -9.22
CA ALA A 103 9.61 -5.13 -8.91
C ALA A 103 9.32 -6.20 -9.98
N THR A 104 9.75 -5.99 -11.24
CA THR A 104 9.69 -6.98 -12.32
C THR A 104 10.61 -8.20 -12.11
N ASP A 105 11.65 -8.06 -11.29
CA ASP A 105 12.61 -9.13 -10.99
C ASP A 105 12.23 -9.93 -9.74
N LEU A 106 11.21 -9.46 -9.02
CA LEU A 106 10.71 -10.09 -7.80
C LEU A 106 9.50 -10.99 -8.11
N PRO A 107 9.41 -12.17 -7.48
CA PRO A 107 8.31 -13.09 -7.74
C PRO A 107 6.96 -12.56 -7.26
N ALA A 108 5.88 -12.96 -7.93
CA ALA A 108 4.52 -12.47 -7.67
C ALA A 108 3.97 -12.82 -6.27
N PHE A 109 4.56 -13.77 -5.55
CA PHE A 109 4.07 -14.21 -4.23
C PHE A 109 4.59 -13.38 -3.05
N ILE A 110 5.44 -12.38 -3.26
CA ILE A 110 6.00 -11.52 -2.21
C ILE A 110 4.96 -10.55 -1.61
#